data_a72a5b17006fe90bedb71daf567cf77d
#
_entry.id   a72a5b17006fe90bedb71daf567cf77d
#
_cell.length_a   1.000
_cell.length_b   1.000
_cell.length_c   1.000
_cell.angle_alpha   90.00
_cell.angle_beta   90.00
_cell.angle_gamma   90.00
#
_symmetry.space_group_name_H-M   'P 1'
#
loop_
_entity.id
_entity.type
_entity.pdbx_description
1 polymer ?
#
loop_
_entity_poly.entity_id
_entity_poly.type
_entity_poly.pdbx_seq_one_letter_code
_entity_poly.pdbx_strand_id
1 'polypeptide(L)'
;RAVNCQNPVNGNPCNVCPSCQGIENGSILDVLELDAASNNGVDQIRALRDEAAYTPAAVRKRVYIVDEVHMLSTAAFNALLKILEEPPAHLMFILATTELHKVPATIKSRCQQFAFKRISHRALAGRLAYVAKEEGIALTAPAADLLARLADGGLRDGLSLLDQCSGAEGELTEEVVLEVLGLTGNRRTAQLLDCVAREDTTGALTILDELYRDGKDM
;
A
#
# COMPACT_ATOMS: atom_id res chain seq x y z
N ARG A 1 -16.18 5.70 1.16
CA ARG A 1 -16.87 6.87 1.78
C ARG A 1 -17.77 7.62 0.78
N ALA A 2 -17.34 7.91 -0.44
CA ALA A 2 -18.06 8.76 -1.41
C ALA A 2 -19.50 8.33 -1.65
N VAL A 3 -19.78 7.03 -1.86
CA VAL A 3 -21.12 6.49 -2.13
C VAL A 3 -22.09 6.67 -0.97
N ASN A 4 -21.60 6.79 0.27
CA ASN A 4 -22.37 6.97 1.49
C ASN A 4 -22.32 8.41 2.03
N CYS A 5 -21.54 9.27 1.40
CA CYS A 5 -21.42 10.69 1.79
C CYS A 5 -22.77 11.41 1.60
N GLN A 6 -23.18 12.20 2.59
CA GLN A 6 -24.39 13.00 2.51
C GLN A 6 -24.26 14.20 1.57
N ASN A 7 -23.04 14.76 1.47
CA ASN A 7 -22.74 15.95 0.68
C ASN A 7 -21.47 15.71 -0.17
N PRO A 8 -21.49 14.82 -1.18
CA PRO A 8 -20.32 14.58 -2.01
C PRO A 8 -20.06 15.77 -2.93
N VAL A 9 -18.79 16.13 -3.12
CA VAL A 9 -18.36 17.22 -4.03
C VAL A 9 -17.52 16.62 -5.15
N ASN A 10 -17.98 16.72 -6.38
CA ASN A 10 -17.31 16.17 -7.57
C ASN A 10 -16.92 14.68 -7.41
N GLY A 11 -17.80 13.87 -6.80
CA GLY A 11 -17.54 12.46 -6.54
C GLY A 11 -16.65 12.17 -5.33
N ASN A 12 -16.12 13.18 -4.65
CA ASN A 12 -15.32 13.02 -3.44
C ASN A 12 -16.17 13.10 -2.17
N PRO A 13 -15.82 12.37 -1.11
CA PRO A 13 -16.51 12.48 0.18
C PRO A 13 -16.18 13.83 0.84
N CYS A 14 -17.16 14.40 1.55
CA CYS A 14 -16.95 15.66 2.28
C CYS A 14 -16.06 15.50 3.53
N ASN A 15 -15.86 14.27 4.02
CA ASN A 15 -15.09 13.90 5.22
C ASN A 15 -15.57 14.49 6.56
N VAL A 16 -16.64 15.29 6.56
CA VAL A 16 -17.15 15.98 7.77
C VAL A 16 -18.56 15.55 8.16
N CYS A 17 -19.32 14.90 7.27
CA CYS A 17 -20.67 14.43 7.62
C CYS A 17 -20.60 13.17 8.51
N PRO A 18 -21.66 12.87 9.27
CA PRO A 18 -21.73 11.71 10.17
C PRO A 18 -21.36 10.38 9.48
N SER A 19 -21.81 10.17 8.25
CA SER A 19 -21.48 8.96 7.49
C SER A 19 -19.97 8.90 7.15
N CYS A 20 -19.35 10.00 6.75
CA CYS A 20 -17.91 10.02 6.46
C CYS A 20 -17.07 9.77 7.71
N GLN A 21 -17.40 10.45 8.81
CA GLN A 21 -16.71 10.29 10.09
C GLN A 21 -16.91 8.91 10.69
N GLY A 22 -18.14 8.38 10.63
CA GLY A 22 -18.46 7.05 11.14
C GLY A 22 -17.78 5.92 10.34
N ILE A 23 -17.57 6.08 9.03
CA ILE A 23 -16.79 5.13 8.22
C ILE A 23 -15.31 5.24 8.56
N GLU A 24 -14.79 6.44 8.80
CA GLU A 24 -13.37 6.67 9.10
C GLU A 24 -12.96 6.09 10.46
N ASN A 25 -13.80 6.27 11.48
CA ASN A 25 -13.54 5.75 12.82
C ASN A 25 -14.05 4.31 13.04
N GLY A 26 -14.57 3.64 11.99
CA GLY A 26 -15.02 2.25 12.06
C GLY A 26 -16.34 2.02 12.82
N SER A 27 -17.07 3.07 13.20
CA SER A 27 -18.35 2.92 13.92
C SER A 27 -19.53 2.48 13.02
N ILE A 28 -19.38 2.61 11.70
CA ILE A 28 -20.39 2.15 10.72
C ILE A 28 -20.01 0.75 10.24
N LEU A 29 -20.75 -0.25 10.72
CA LEU A 29 -20.53 -1.66 10.38
C LEU A 29 -21.00 -2.04 8.96
N ASP A 30 -21.77 -1.18 8.30
CA ASP A 30 -22.22 -1.40 6.91
C ASP A 30 -21.11 -1.22 5.87
N VAL A 31 -19.92 -0.78 6.29
CA VAL A 31 -18.70 -0.74 5.46
C VAL A 31 -17.66 -1.64 6.10
N LEU A 32 -17.43 -2.79 5.48
CA LEU A 32 -16.54 -3.83 6.00
C LEU A 32 -15.41 -4.09 5.03
N GLU A 33 -14.20 -4.10 5.54
CA GLU A 33 -13.00 -4.50 4.83
C GLU A 33 -12.54 -5.88 5.33
N LEU A 34 -12.28 -6.78 4.40
CA LEU A 34 -11.87 -8.16 4.64
C LEU A 34 -10.62 -8.45 3.84
N ASP A 35 -9.62 -8.98 4.50
CA ASP A 35 -8.46 -9.59 3.84
C ASP A 35 -8.77 -11.05 3.51
N ALA A 36 -8.80 -11.39 2.23
CA ALA A 36 -9.07 -12.75 1.76
C ALA A 36 -7.94 -13.72 2.08
N ALA A 37 -6.73 -13.26 2.38
CA ALA A 37 -5.64 -14.13 2.81
C ALA A 37 -5.94 -14.74 4.19
N SER A 38 -6.53 -13.95 5.09
CA SER A 38 -6.94 -14.38 6.43
C SER A 38 -8.35 -14.98 6.46
N ASN A 39 -9.22 -14.64 5.49
CA ASN A 39 -10.64 -15.00 5.44
C ASN A 39 -11.02 -15.66 4.10
N ASN A 40 -10.34 -16.74 3.71
CA ASN A 40 -10.50 -17.39 2.41
C ASN A 40 -11.62 -18.43 2.34
N GLY A 41 -12.28 -18.70 3.46
CA GLY A 41 -13.27 -19.76 3.60
C GLY A 41 -14.62 -19.42 2.97
N VAL A 42 -15.37 -20.45 2.58
CA VAL A 42 -16.70 -20.30 2.01
C VAL A 42 -17.73 -19.77 3.02
N ASP A 43 -17.53 -20.05 4.30
CA ASP A 43 -18.52 -19.69 5.33
C ASP A 43 -18.49 -18.20 5.63
N GLN A 44 -17.35 -17.53 5.54
CA GLN A 44 -17.25 -16.08 5.62
C GLN A 44 -18.03 -15.40 4.48
N ILE A 45 -17.86 -15.89 3.25
CA ILE A 45 -18.58 -15.33 2.09
C ILE A 45 -20.07 -15.63 2.16
N ARG A 46 -20.47 -16.79 2.71
CA ARG A 46 -21.90 -17.10 2.96
C ARG A 46 -22.50 -16.17 4.01
N ALA A 47 -21.79 -15.89 5.10
CA ALA A 47 -22.22 -14.94 6.11
C ALA A 47 -22.42 -13.54 5.50
N LEU A 48 -21.48 -13.04 4.69
CA LEU A 48 -21.63 -11.78 3.98
C LEU A 48 -22.86 -11.76 3.05
N ARG A 49 -23.13 -12.87 2.35
CA ARG A 49 -24.29 -13.02 1.50
C ARG A 49 -25.58 -12.90 2.31
N ASP A 50 -25.66 -13.60 3.42
CA ASP A 50 -26.86 -13.65 4.25
C ASP A 50 -27.12 -12.29 4.92
N GLU A 51 -26.07 -11.59 5.33
CA GLU A 51 -26.14 -10.19 5.80
C GLU A 51 -26.52 -9.21 4.69
N ALA A 52 -26.06 -9.43 3.46
CA ALA A 52 -26.35 -8.58 2.31
C ALA A 52 -27.84 -8.53 1.93
N ALA A 53 -28.62 -9.51 2.37
CA ALA A 53 -30.07 -9.51 2.17
C ALA A 53 -30.80 -8.38 2.94
N TYR A 54 -30.19 -7.89 4.02
CA TYR A 54 -30.76 -6.84 4.85
C TYR A 54 -30.26 -5.46 4.41
N THR A 55 -31.17 -4.49 4.41
CA THR A 55 -30.81 -3.08 4.12
C THR A 55 -29.88 -2.52 5.20
N PRO A 56 -28.92 -1.67 4.82
CA PRO A 56 -28.02 -1.03 5.79
C PRO A 56 -28.81 -0.14 6.76
N ALA A 57 -28.36 -0.09 8.01
CA ALA A 57 -29.04 0.65 9.07
C ALA A 57 -28.63 2.14 9.13
N ALA A 58 -27.35 2.43 8.86
CA ALA A 58 -26.76 3.74 9.11
C ALA A 58 -26.40 4.51 7.83
N VAL A 59 -26.31 3.84 6.68
CA VAL A 59 -25.84 4.41 5.42
C VAL A 59 -26.69 3.96 4.22
N ARG A 60 -26.49 4.59 3.06
CA ARG A 60 -27.28 4.26 1.85
C ARG A 60 -26.87 2.94 1.20
N LYS A 61 -25.60 2.60 1.26
CA LYS A 61 -25.02 1.42 0.62
C LYS A 61 -24.23 0.62 1.65
N ARG A 62 -24.47 -0.68 1.69
CA ARG A 62 -23.58 -1.62 2.32
C ARG A 62 -22.39 -1.87 1.38
N VAL A 63 -21.17 -1.74 1.88
CA VAL A 63 -19.97 -1.86 1.06
C VAL A 63 -19.07 -2.93 1.66
N TYR A 64 -18.78 -3.96 0.88
CA TYR A 64 -17.79 -4.96 1.21
C TYR A 64 -16.54 -4.74 0.36
N ILE A 65 -15.41 -4.49 1.02
CA ILE A 65 -14.09 -4.41 0.40
C ILE A 65 -13.39 -5.73 0.68
N VAL A 66 -13.06 -6.47 -0.37
CA VAL A 66 -12.33 -7.74 -0.25
C VAL A 66 -10.95 -7.54 -0.85
N ASP A 67 -9.96 -7.44 0.03
CA ASP A 67 -8.57 -7.30 -0.39
C ASP A 67 -7.96 -8.68 -0.68
N GLU A 68 -7.00 -8.70 -1.60
CA GLU A 68 -6.35 -9.91 -2.13
C GLU A 68 -7.35 -11.02 -2.49
N VAL A 69 -8.43 -10.63 -3.17
CA VAL A 69 -9.55 -11.53 -3.49
C VAL A 69 -9.13 -12.81 -4.20
N HIS A 70 -7.97 -12.83 -4.87
CA HIS A 70 -7.42 -14.03 -5.52
C HIS A 70 -7.07 -15.16 -4.53
N MET A 71 -6.98 -14.85 -3.22
CA MET A 71 -6.74 -15.83 -2.15
C MET A 71 -7.99 -16.61 -1.73
N LEU A 72 -9.17 -16.22 -2.20
CA LEU A 72 -10.40 -16.94 -1.89
C LEU A 72 -10.36 -18.37 -2.46
N SER A 73 -10.92 -19.32 -1.71
CA SER A 73 -11.12 -20.69 -2.19
C SER A 73 -12.11 -20.73 -3.37
N THR A 74 -12.03 -21.77 -4.19
CA THR A 74 -12.99 -21.98 -5.30
C THR A 74 -14.44 -22.01 -4.80
N ALA A 75 -14.69 -22.60 -3.63
CA ALA A 75 -16.03 -22.64 -3.02
C ALA A 75 -16.51 -21.24 -2.58
N ALA A 76 -15.59 -20.39 -2.08
CA ALA A 76 -15.87 -18.99 -1.74
C ALA A 76 -16.19 -18.16 -2.98
N PHE A 77 -15.43 -18.30 -4.07
CA PHE A 77 -15.75 -17.66 -5.34
C PHE A 77 -17.13 -18.06 -5.86
N ASN A 78 -17.51 -19.34 -5.80
CA ASN A 78 -18.83 -19.82 -6.21
C ASN A 78 -19.96 -19.24 -5.33
N ALA A 79 -19.72 -19.02 -4.03
CA ALA A 79 -20.67 -18.34 -3.16
C ALA A 79 -20.81 -16.85 -3.51
N LEU A 80 -19.69 -16.17 -3.83
CA LEU A 80 -19.65 -14.76 -4.23
C LEU A 80 -20.37 -14.54 -5.58
N LEU A 81 -20.24 -15.46 -6.54
CA LEU A 81 -20.92 -15.38 -7.84
C LEU A 81 -22.43 -15.21 -7.69
N LYS A 82 -23.06 -15.93 -6.78
CA LYS A 82 -24.51 -15.85 -6.56
C LYS A 82 -25.00 -14.46 -6.18
N ILE A 83 -24.18 -13.69 -5.46
CA ILE A 83 -24.50 -12.31 -5.08
C ILE A 83 -24.20 -11.35 -6.24
N LEU A 84 -23.12 -11.60 -6.97
CA LEU A 84 -22.71 -10.74 -8.09
C LEU A 84 -23.63 -10.88 -9.31
N GLU A 85 -24.37 -11.96 -9.42
CA GLU A 85 -25.36 -12.17 -10.50
C GLU A 85 -26.59 -11.30 -10.31
N GLU A 86 -27.10 -11.22 -9.08
CA GLU A 86 -28.31 -10.44 -8.73
C GLU A 86 -28.05 -9.63 -7.45
N PRO A 87 -27.18 -8.60 -7.50
CA PRO A 87 -26.84 -7.85 -6.31
C PRO A 87 -28.02 -6.98 -5.85
N PRO A 88 -28.36 -6.97 -4.54
CA PRO A 88 -29.32 -6.01 -4.01
C PRO A 88 -28.93 -4.57 -4.33
N ALA A 89 -29.91 -3.71 -4.59
CA ALA A 89 -29.66 -2.32 -5.00
C ALA A 89 -28.84 -1.51 -3.96
N HIS A 90 -28.88 -1.92 -2.71
CA HIS A 90 -28.14 -1.28 -1.60
C HIS A 90 -26.74 -1.86 -1.37
N LEU A 91 -26.31 -2.87 -2.13
CA LEU A 91 -25.03 -3.54 -1.96
C LEU A 91 -23.98 -3.03 -2.97
N MET A 92 -22.72 -2.97 -2.55
CA MET A 92 -21.57 -2.69 -3.39
C MET A 92 -20.39 -3.56 -2.95
N PHE A 93 -19.77 -4.24 -3.91
CA PHE A 93 -18.49 -4.91 -3.70
C PHE A 93 -17.35 -4.10 -4.32
N ILE A 94 -16.21 -4.05 -3.60
CA ILE A 94 -14.93 -3.60 -4.11
C ILE A 94 -13.98 -4.79 -3.92
N LEU A 95 -13.53 -5.37 -5.02
CA LEU A 95 -12.62 -6.50 -5.01
C LEU A 95 -11.24 -6.01 -5.44
N ALA A 96 -10.26 -6.12 -4.56
CA ALA A 96 -8.89 -5.73 -4.83
C ALA A 96 -8.00 -6.97 -5.01
N THR A 97 -7.04 -6.90 -5.92
CA THR A 97 -6.09 -8.00 -6.15
C THR A 97 -4.81 -7.49 -6.79
N THR A 98 -3.70 -8.06 -6.39
CA THR A 98 -2.39 -7.93 -7.06
C THR A 98 -2.24 -8.92 -8.21
N GLU A 99 -3.05 -10.00 -8.27
CA GLU A 99 -2.93 -11.09 -9.22
C GLU A 99 -4.25 -11.35 -9.99
N LEU A 100 -4.60 -10.41 -10.87
CA LEU A 100 -5.85 -10.47 -11.64
C LEU A 100 -6.02 -11.77 -12.45
N HIS A 101 -4.91 -12.40 -12.87
CA HIS A 101 -4.95 -13.64 -13.63
C HIS A 101 -5.48 -14.85 -12.81
N LYS A 102 -5.34 -14.84 -11.49
CA LYS A 102 -5.87 -15.86 -10.59
C LYS A 102 -7.37 -15.71 -10.30
N VAL A 103 -7.96 -14.54 -10.57
CA VAL A 103 -9.40 -14.31 -10.37
C VAL A 103 -10.19 -14.97 -11.50
N PRO A 104 -11.23 -15.79 -11.21
CA PRO A 104 -12.04 -16.46 -12.23
C PRO A 104 -12.65 -15.49 -13.23
N ALA A 105 -12.70 -15.90 -14.50
CA ALA A 105 -13.29 -15.09 -15.57
C ALA A 105 -14.78 -14.77 -15.30
N THR A 106 -15.48 -15.67 -14.65
CA THR A 106 -16.88 -15.51 -14.25
C THR A 106 -17.11 -14.36 -13.24
N ILE A 107 -16.15 -14.10 -12.35
CA ILE A 107 -16.15 -12.93 -11.46
C ILE A 107 -15.81 -11.68 -12.26
N LYS A 108 -14.72 -11.72 -13.03
CA LYS A 108 -14.25 -10.58 -13.81
C LYS A 108 -15.28 -10.02 -14.77
N SER A 109 -16.07 -10.90 -15.39
CA SER A 109 -17.12 -10.50 -16.35
C SER A 109 -18.31 -9.74 -15.70
N ARG A 110 -18.45 -9.83 -14.39
CA ARG A 110 -19.51 -9.15 -13.62
C ARG A 110 -19.03 -7.92 -12.87
N CYS A 111 -17.76 -7.59 -13.00
CA CYS A 111 -17.13 -6.46 -12.31
C CYS A 111 -16.61 -5.43 -13.30
N GLN A 112 -16.76 -4.16 -12.96
CA GLN A 112 -16.02 -3.10 -13.64
C GLN A 112 -14.56 -3.16 -13.16
N GLN A 113 -13.62 -3.18 -14.11
CA GLN A 113 -12.20 -3.33 -13.80
C GLN A 113 -11.48 -1.99 -13.89
N PHE A 114 -10.66 -1.71 -12.87
CA PHE A 114 -9.81 -0.53 -12.79
C PHE A 114 -8.37 -0.96 -12.53
N ALA A 115 -7.45 -0.62 -13.42
CA ALA A 115 -6.04 -0.90 -13.24
C ALA A 115 -5.34 0.27 -12.55
N PHE A 116 -4.77 0.03 -11.38
CA PHE A 116 -3.90 0.98 -10.70
C PHE A 116 -2.47 0.82 -11.19
N LYS A 117 -1.84 1.94 -11.51
CA LYS A 117 -0.44 1.98 -11.95
C LYS A 117 0.46 2.39 -10.79
N ARG A 118 1.74 2.03 -10.88
CA ARG A 118 2.78 2.57 -9.99
C ARG A 118 2.76 4.11 -10.02
N ILE A 119 2.96 4.71 -8.88
CA ILE A 119 3.06 6.17 -8.76
C ILE A 119 4.38 6.60 -9.42
N SER A 120 4.34 7.68 -10.20
CA SER A 120 5.57 8.20 -10.79
C SER A 120 6.52 8.67 -9.69
N HIS A 121 7.82 8.49 -9.89
CA HIS A 121 8.87 8.90 -8.97
C HIS A 121 8.69 10.35 -8.48
N ARG A 122 8.49 11.28 -9.39
CA ARG A 122 8.27 12.71 -9.07
C ARG A 122 7.04 12.94 -8.18
N ALA A 123 5.93 12.24 -8.46
CA ALA A 123 4.71 12.39 -7.66
C ALA A 123 4.89 11.79 -6.26
N LEU A 124 5.61 10.67 -6.18
CA LEU A 124 5.92 10.01 -4.91
C LEU A 124 6.85 10.86 -4.05
N ALA A 125 7.96 11.37 -4.60
CA ALA A 125 8.87 12.27 -3.91
C ALA A 125 8.15 13.52 -3.38
N GLY A 126 7.30 14.15 -4.23
CA GLY A 126 6.49 15.30 -3.81
C GLY A 126 5.50 14.96 -2.68
N ARG A 127 4.92 13.74 -2.69
CA ARG A 127 4.02 13.32 -1.61
C ARG A 127 4.77 13.05 -0.31
N LEU A 128 5.94 12.41 -0.36
CA LEU A 128 6.80 12.18 0.81
C LEU A 128 7.26 13.50 1.43
N ALA A 129 7.70 14.46 0.61
CA ALA A 129 8.07 15.79 1.08
C ALA A 129 6.89 16.53 1.74
N TYR A 130 5.68 16.41 1.18
CA TYR A 130 4.48 16.97 1.79
C TYR A 130 4.19 16.35 3.17
N VAL A 131 4.22 15.00 3.27
CA VAL A 131 3.97 14.31 4.54
C VAL A 131 5.04 14.65 5.57
N ALA A 132 6.32 14.64 5.19
CA ALA A 132 7.42 15.02 6.07
C ALA A 132 7.22 16.44 6.65
N LYS A 133 6.79 17.39 5.82
CA LYS A 133 6.49 18.76 6.28
C LYS A 133 5.33 18.81 7.29
N GLU A 134 4.23 18.08 7.03
CA GLU A 134 3.08 18.05 7.95
C GLU A 134 3.42 17.39 9.29
N GLU A 135 4.30 16.38 9.27
CA GLU A 135 4.79 15.69 10.47
C GLU A 135 6.00 16.38 11.14
N GLY A 136 6.45 17.52 10.62
CA GLY A 136 7.57 18.28 11.19
C GLY A 136 8.94 17.64 10.96
N ILE A 137 9.08 16.74 10.00
CA ILE A 137 10.33 16.07 9.64
C ILE A 137 11.08 16.95 8.62
N ALA A 138 12.31 17.34 8.95
CA ALA A 138 13.18 18.09 8.06
C ALA A 138 13.76 17.16 6.98
N LEU A 139 13.12 17.07 5.81
CA LEU A 139 13.50 16.19 4.70
C LEU A 139 14.04 17.01 3.53
N THR A 140 15.27 16.72 3.10
CA THR A 140 15.85 17.36 1.91
C THR A 140 15.25 16.82 0.61
N ALA A 141 15.29 17.60 -0.46
CA ALA A 141 14.79 17.15 -1.77
C ALA A 141 15.57 15.93 -2.32
N PRO A 142 16.90 15.81 -2.21
CA PRO A 142 17.64 14.60 -2.58
C PRO A 142 17.21 13.37 -1.78
N ALA A 143 16.98 13.52 -0.47
CA ALA A 143 16.51 12.42 0.38
C ALA A 143 15.09 11.96 0.00
N ALA A 144 14.18 12.89 -0.29
CA ALA A 144 12.83 12.57 -0.79
C ALA A 144 12.89 11.81 -2.12
N ASP A 145 13.78 12.21 -3.01
CA ASP A 145 14.05 11.54 -4.29
C ASP A 145 14.62 10.13 -4.09
N LEU A 146 15.55 9.94 -3.16
CA LEU A 146 16.09 8.62 -2.82
C LEU A 146 15.01 7.70 -2.27
N LEU A 147 14.23 8.16 -1.28
CA LEU A 147 13.11 7.38 -0.72
C LEU A 147 12.09 6.98 -1.80
N ALA A 148 11.76 7.89 -2.72
CA ALA A 148 10.85 7.59 -3.82
C ALA A 148 11.43 6.56 -4.81
N ARG A 149 12.74 6.54 -5.05
CA ARG A 149 13.41 5.49 -5.86
C ARG A 149 13.33 4.14 -5.17
N LEU A 150 13.63 4.09 -3.87
CA LEU A 150 13.60 2.85 -3.08
C LEU A 150 12.19 2.26 -2.98
N ALA A 151 11.17 3.11 -2.91
CA ALA A 151 9.77 2.71 -2.82
C ALA A 151 9.17 2.18 -4.13
N ASP A 152 9.88 2.30 -5.27
CA ASP A 152 9.52 1.74 -6.58
C ASP A 152 8.03 1.93 -6.96
N GLY A 153 7.49 3.11 -6.68
CA GLY A 153 6.11 3.49 -7.02
C GLY A 153 5.04 3.06 -6.02
N GLY A 154 5.42 2.46 -4.88
CA GLY A 154 4.55 2.12 -3.76
C GLY A 154 4.49 3.26 -2.73
N LEU A 155 3.30 3.87 -2.50
CA LEU A 155 3.19 4.92 -1.48
C LEU A 155 3.36 4.37 -0.07
N ARG A 156 2.82 3.18 0.23
CA ARG A 156 2.97 2.52 1.53
C ARG A 156 4.44 2.29 1.85
N ASP A 157 5.20 1.76 0.87
CA ASP A 157 6.63 1.50 1.02
C ASP A 157 7.40 2.80 1.25
N GLY A 158 7.09 3.85 0.47
CA GLY A 158 7.70 5.16 0.65
C GLY A 158 7.43 5.78 2.02
N LEU A 159 6.21 5.68 2.53
CA LEU A 159 5.86 6.16 3.87
C LEU A 159 6.54 5.32 4.96
N SER A 160 6.62 4.00 4.80
CA SER A 160 7.32 3.12 5.74
C SER A 160 8.82 3.42 5.81
N LEU A 161 9.45 3.70 4.66
CA LEU A 161 10.85 4.13 4.62
C LEU A 161 11.06 5.50 5.28
N LEU A 162 10.16 6.45 5.05
CA LEU A 162 10.20 7.77 5.69
C LEU A 162 10.03 7.64 7.22
N ASP A 163 9.11 6.82 7.67
CA ASP A 163 8.87 6.55 9.08
C ASP A 163 10.10 5.94 9.76
N GLN A 164 10.76 4.96 9.14
CA GLN A 164 12.01 4.39 9.63
C GLN A 164 13.11 5.45 9.79
N CYS A 165 13.17 6.43 8.88
CA CYS A 165 14.15 7.51 8.96
C CYS A 165 13.75 8.63 9.94
N SER A 166 12.49 8.73 10.35
CA SER A 166 11.98 9.83 11.18
C SER A 166 12.59 9.93 12.57
N GLY A 167 13.15 8.80 13.08
CA GLY A 167 13.84 8.74 14.36
C GLY A 167 15.28 9.29 14.35
N ALA A 168 15.83 9.66 13.19
CA ALA A 168 17.16 10.23 13.11
C ALA A 168 17.18 11.68 13.61
N GLU A 169 18.25 12.07 14.30
CA GLU A 169 18.43 13.44 14.78
C GLU A 169 18.79 14.40 13.62
N GLY A 170 18.11 15.53 13.53
CA GLY A 170 18.42 16.60 12.59
C GLY A 170 17.72 16.48 11.25
N GLU A 171 18.37 16.97 10.19
CA GLU A 171 17.82 17.00 8.84
C GLU A 171 18.07 15.67 8.12
N LEU A 172 17.04 15.08 7.52
CA LEU A 172 17.15 13.87 6.72
C LEU A 172 17.77 14.19 5.35
N THR A 173 19.09 14.03 5.26
CA THR A 173 19.84 14.09 4.01
C THR A 173 19.91 12.73 3.34
N GLU A 174 20.38 12.68 2.09
CA GLU A 174 20.57 11.41 1.37
C GLU A 174 21.53 10.47 2.12
N GLU A 175 22.58 11.01 2.74
CA GLU A 175 23.55 10.24 3.52
C GLU A 175 22.90 9.62 4.78
N VAL A 176 22.12 10.39 5.52
CA VAL A 176 21.39 9.92 6.72
C VAL A 176 20.40 8.82 6.35
N VAL A 177 19.64 8.98 5.25
CA VAL A 177 18.71 7.95 4.77
C VAL A 177 19.47 6.66 4.41
N LEU A 178 20.59 6.75 3.70
CA LEU A 178 21.40 5.57 3.35
C LEU A 178 21.98 4.88 4.60
N GLU A 179 22.37 5.64 5.60
CA GLU A 179 22.88 5.11 6.86
C GLU A 179 21.79 4.39 7.65
N VAL A 180 20.65 5.05 7.91
CA VAL A 180 19.53 4.50 8.67
C VAL A 180 18.98 3.23 8.02
N LEU A 181 18.88 3.21 6.69
CA LEU A 181 18.38 2.04 5.94
C LEU A 181 19.46 0.97 5.71
N GLY A 182 20.69 1.17 6.18
CA GLY A 182 21.79 0.23 6.01
C GLY A 182 22.28 0.09 4.57
N LEU A 183 21.98 1.06 3.69
CA LEU A 183 22.27 1.02 2.25
C LEU A 183 23.63 1.62 1.88
N THR A 184 24.39 2.14 2.84
CA THR A 184 25.74 2.68 2.64
C THR A 184 26.71 1.67 2.02
N GLY A 185 26.43 0.37 2.19
CA GLY A 185 27.19 -0.71 1.58
C GLY A 185 27.24 -0.69 0.05
N ASN A 186 26.17 -0.24 -0.62
CA ASN A 186 26.11 -0.20 -2.08
C ASN A 186 27.12 0.77 -2.70
N ARG A 187 27.40 1.91 -2.03
CA ARG A 187 28.43 2.87 -2.48
C ARG A 187 29.83 2.30 -2.32
N ARG A 188 30.10 1.61 -1.20
CA ARG A 188 31.39 0.94 -0.95
C ARG A 188 31.59 -0.26 -1.87
N THR A 189 30.53 -1.00 -2.18
CA THR A 189 30.58 -2.08 -3.18
C THR A 189 30.94 -1.55 -4.58
N ALA A 190 30.35 -0.42 -4.97
CA ALA A 190 30.70 0.24 -6.24
C ALA A 190 32.15 0.72 -6.25
N GLN A 191 32.64 1.31 -5.15
CA GLN A 191 34.05 1.70 -5.00
C GLN A 191 35.01 0.49 -5.06
N LEU A 192 34.61 -0.63 -4.46
CA LEU A 192 35.39 -1.88 -4.52
C LEU A 192 35.48 -2.38 -5.96
N LEU A 193 34.37 -2.38 -6.70
CA LEU A 193 34.36 -2.74 -8.12
C LEU A 193 35.25 -1.81 -8.97
N ASP A 194 35.21 -0.51 -8.68
CA ASP A 194 36.09 0.46 -9.33
C ASP A 194 37.60 0.18 -9.05
N CYS A 195 37.94 -0.16 -7.81
CA CYS A 195 39.30 -0.58 -7.46
C CYS A 195 39.73 -1.84 -8.23
N VAL A 196 38.83 -2.84 -8.29
CA VAL A 196 39.08 -4.08 -9.05
C VAL A 196 39.25 -3.76 -10.54
N ALA A 197 38.41 -2.92 -11.13
CA ALA A 197 38.50 -2.54 -12.54
C ALA A 197 39.78 -1.76 -12.88
N ARG A 198 40.36 -1.06 -11.91
CA ARG A 198 41.63 -0.31 -12.04
C ARG A 198 42.86 -1.11 -11.59
N GLU A 199 42.67 -2.37 -11.20
CA GLU A 199 43.74 -3.23 -10.64
C GLU A 199 44.40 -2.66 -9.37
N ASP A 200 43.65 -1.78 -8.64
CA ASP A 200 44.14 -1.20 -7.37
C ASP A 200 43.86 -2.16 -6.21
N THR A 201 44.77 -3.10 -6.01
CA THR A 201 44.70 -4.10 -4.95
C THR A 201 44.73 -3.46 -3.55
N THR A 202 45.49 -2.39 -3.36
CA THR A 202 45.65 -1.73 -2.07
C THR A 202 44.34 -1.03 -1.68
N GLY A 203 43.73 -0.28 -2.59
CA GLY A 203 42.43 0.36 -2.40
C GLY A 203 41.29 -0.66 -2.12
N ALA A 204 41.27 -1.75 -2.87
CA ALA A 204 40.30 -2.83 -2.67
C ALA A 204 40.40 -3.46 -1.26
N LEU A 205 41.63 -3.78 -0.80
CA LEU A 205 41.84 -4.36 0.53
C LEU A 205 41.51 -3.37 1.65
N THR A 206 41.75 -2.09 1.46
CA THR A 206 41.36 -1.06 2.43
C THR A 206 39.85 -0.98 2.60
N ILE A 207 39.11 -0.97 1.49
CA ILE A 207 37.63 -0.96 1.51
C ILE A 207 37.09 -2.23 2.18
N LEU A 208 37.68 -3.39 1.92
CA LEU A 208 37.29 -4.65 2.54
C LEU A 208 37.51 -4.65 4.06
N ASP A 209 38.66 -4.14 4.52
CA ASP A 209 38.97 -4.03 5.96
C ASP A 209 38.00 -3.07 6.67
N GLU A 210 37.65 -1.97 6.03
CA GLU A 210 36.60 -1.05 6.55
C GLU A 210 35.22 -1.71 6.65
N LEU A 211 34.78 -2.43 5.60
CA LEU A 211 33.49 -3.15 5.60
C LEU A 211 33.45 -4.23 6.68
N TYR A 212 34.55 -4.94 6.87
CA TYR A 212 34.66 -5.97 7.93
C TYR A 212 34.57 -5.36 9.33
N ARG A 213 35.24 -4.22 9.57
CA ARG A 213 35.17 -3.50 10.87
C ARG A 213 33.78 -2.95 11.16
N ASP A 214 33.02 -2.57 10.13
CA ASP A 214 31.63 -2.12 10.24
C ASP A 214 30.65 -3.29 10.47
N GLY A 215 31.14 -4.53 10.65
CA GLY A 215 30.34 -5.72 11.00
C GLY A 215 29.43 -6.24 9.88
N LYS A 216 29.76 -5.95 8.61
CA LYS A 216 29.00 -6.49 7.47
C LYS A 216 29.55 -7.86 7.09
N ASP A 217 28.67 -8.87 7.05
CA ASP A 217 28.95 -10.17 6.46
C ASP A 217 29.30 -10.01 4.97
N MET A 218 30.43 -10.62 4.56
CA MET A 218 30.96 -10.57 3.20
C MET A 218 30.66 -11.86 2.45
#